data_0f31e5f3f565b2ec4ebd515a8f1da7f8
#
_entry.id   0f31e5f3f565b2ec4ebd515a8f1da7f8
#
_cell.length_a   1.000
_cell.length_b   1.000
_cell.length_c   1.000
_cell.angle_alpha   90.00
_cell.angle_beta   90.00
_cell.angle_gamma   90.00
#
_symmetry.space_group_name_H-M   'P 1'
#
loop_
_entity.id
_entity.type
_entity.pdbx_description
1 polymer ?
#
loop_
_entity_poly.entity_id
_entity_poly.type
_entity_poly.pdbx_seq_one_letter_code
_entity_poly.pdbx_strand_id
1 'polypeptide(L)'
;LATELGPDNIRANCIAPGLVKTDFARALWENPEMADDRIEGTPLRRLGEPRDIAGIAIYLASEAGSWTTGQTITVDGGVTSSSGR
;
A
#
# COMPACT_ATOMS: atom_id res chain seq x y z
N LEU A 1 9.07 -17.47 0.89
CA LEU A 1 9.90 -17.09 -0.28
C LEU A 1 11.16 -16.35 0.10
N ALA A 2 11.06 -15.35 0.98
CA ALA A 2 12.23 -14.53 1.34
C ALA A 2 13.34 -15.37 1.97
N THR A 3 12.98 -16.26 2.88
CA THR A 3 13.96 -17.12 3.56
C THR A 3 14.66 -18.08 2.60
N GLU A 4 13.90 -18.63 1.68
CA GLU A 4 14.43 -19.59 0.72
C GLU A 4 15.33 -18.95 -0.33
N LEU A 5 14.94 -17.74 -0.78
CA LEU A 5 15.61 -17.07 -1.89
C LEU A 5 16.70 -16.09 -1.44
N GLY A 6 16.71 -15.77 -0.14
CA GLY A 6 17.69 -14.81 0.40
C GLY A 6 19.14 -15.18 0.12
N PRO A 7 19.54 -16.46 0.30
CA PRO A 7 20.93 -16.83 0.01
C PRO A 7 21.36 -16.59 -1.43
N ASP A 8 20.41 -16.53 -2.35
CA ASP A 8 20.66 -16.23 -3.76
C ASP A 8 20.55 -14.74 -4.07
N ASN A 9 20.46 -13.91 -3.04
CA ASN A 9 20.34 -12.46 -3.16
C ASN A 9 19.06 -12.06 -3.91
N ILE A 10 17.99 -12.80 -3.68
CA ILE A 10 16.68 -12.49 -4.23
C ILE A 10 15.79 -12.04 -3.08
N ARG A 11 15.19 -10.88 -3.22
CA ARG A 11 14.30 -10.32 -2.20
C ARG A 11 12.85 -10.54 -2.60
N ALA A 12 12.00 -10.76 -1.62
CA ALA A 12 10.56 -10.96 -1.84
C ALA A 12 9.80 -10.20 -0.76
N ASN A 13 9.03 -9.21 -1.20
CA ASN A 13 8.22 -8.37 -0.32
C ASN A 13 6.81 -8.24 -0.88
N CYS A 14 5.89 -7.82 -0.02
CA CYS A 14 4.50 -7.57 -0.41
C CYS A 14 4.16 -6.10 -0.15
N ILE A 15 3.32 -5.52 -0.98
CA ILE A 15 2.74 -4.22 -0.74
C ILE A 15 1.25 -4.45 -0.51
N ALA A 16 0.73 -3.94 0.61
CA ALA A 16 -0.68 -4.02 0.96
C ALA A 16 -1.30 -2.62 0.90
N PRO A 17 -1.87 -2.22 -0.25
CA PRO A 17 -2.42 -0.88 -0.40
C PRO A 17 -3.82 -0.78 0.20
N GLY A 18 -4.21 0.44 0.60
CA GLY A 18 -5.59 0.76 0.90
C GLY A 18 -6.35 1.05 -0.38
N LEU A 19 -7.44 1.81 -0.27
CA LEU A 19 -8.20 2.19 -1.47
C LEU A 19 -7.45 3.25 -2.26
N VAL A 20 -7.10 2.91 -3.48
CA VAL A 20 -6.35 3.79 -4.40
C VAL A 20 -7.26 4.11 -5.59
N LYS A 21 -7.26 5.36 -6.01
CA LYS A 21 -8.05 5.81 -7.16
C LYS A 21 -7.49 5.26 -8.46
N THR A 22 -7.93 4.06 -8.81
CA THR A 22 -7.58 3.41 -10.08
C THR A 22 -8.85 3.18 -10.86
N ASP A 23 -8.73 2.98 -12.17
CA ASP A 23 -9.90 2.66 -13.00
C ASP A 23 -10.56 1.36 -12.53
N PHE A 24 -9.76 0.40 -12.10
CA PHE A 24 -10.26 -0.87 -11.60
C PHE A 24 -11.16 -0.69 -10.37
N ALA A 25 -10.80 0.25 -9.49
CA ALA A 25 -11.54 0.51 -8.25
C ALA A 25 -12.58 1.63 -8.40
N ARG A 26 -12.82 2.12 -9.62
CA ARG A 26 -13.66 3.29 -9.88
C ARG A 26 -15.02 3.22 -9.19
N ALA A 27 -15.66 2.07 -9.18
CA ALA A 27 -16.97 1.93 -8.56
C ALA A 27 -16.97 2.26 -7.07
N LEU A 28 -15.81 2.11 -6.40
CA LEU A 28 -15.68 2.37 -4.98
C LEU A 28 -15.37 3.82 -4.63
N TRP A 29 -14.74 4.57 -5.54
CA TRP A 29 -14.36 5.96 -5.23
C TRP A 29 -15.13 7.01 -6.01
N GLU A 30 -15.83 6.62 -7.07
CA GLU A 30 -16.62 7.54 -7.87
C GLU A 30 -17.96 7.88 -7.20
N ASN A 31 -18.48 6.99 -6.37
CA ASN A 31 -19.70 7.23 -5.61
C ASN A 31 -19.35 8.13 -4.40
N PRO A 32 -19.90 9.37 -4.33
CA PRO A 32 -19.54 10.30 -3.24
C PRO A 32 -19.76 9.75 -1.84
N GLU A 33 -20.84 9.01 -1.60
CA GLU A 33 -21.11 8.46 -0.28
C GLU A 33 -20.06 7.44 0.13
N MET A 34 -19.69 6.55 -0.78
CA MET A 34 -18.69 5.54 -0.50
C MET A 34 -17.30 6.16 -0.33
N ALA A 35 -16.98 7.13 -1.17
CA ALA A 35 -15.69 7.82 -1.08
C ALA A 35 -15.59 8.60 0.23
N ASP A 36 -16.62 9.32 0.60
CA ASP A 36 -16.63 10.11 1.85
C ASP A 36 -16.49 9.20 3.07
N ASP A 37 -17.16 8.07 3.07
CA ASP A 37 -17.08 7.10 4.16
C ASP A 37 -15.64 6.59 4.32
N ARG A 38 -14.99 6.26 3.20
CA ARG A 38 -13.60 5.79 3.21
C ARG A 38 -12.65 6.88 3.68
N ILE A 39 -12.86 8.11 3.21
CA ILE A 39 -12.03 9.25 3.60
C ILE A 39 -12.13 9.49 5.10
N GLU A 40 -13.36 9.46 5.63
CA GLU A 40 -13.58 9.68 7.05
C GLU A 40 -12.92 8.59 7.90
N GLY A 41 -12.92 7.35 7.42
CA GLY A 41 -12.28 6.23 8.10
C GLY A 41 -10.77 6.17 7.93
N THR A 42 -10.20 7.07 7.14
CA THR A 42 -8.76 7.09 6.88
C THR A 42 -8.10 8.20 7.71
N PRO A 43 -7.14 7.87 8.58
CA PRO A 43 -6.45 8.89 9.38
C PRO A 43 -5.91 10.07 8.57
N LEU A 44 -5.33 9.82 7.39
CA LEU A 44 -4.82 10.91 6.55
C LEU A 44 -5.92 11.65 5.78
N ARG A 45 -7.17 11.24 5.93
CA ARG A 45 -8.34 11.92 5.40
C ARG A 45 -8.33 12.14 3.89
N ARG A 46 -7.82 11.16 3.17
CA ARG A 46 -7.88 11.15 1.71
C ARG A 46 -7.75 9.72 1.19
N LEU A 47 -8.19 9.50 -0.02
CA LEU A 47 -7.95 8.24 -0.74
C LEU A 47 -6.52 8.24 -1.28
N GLY A 48 -5.99 7.06 -1.54
CA GLY A 48 -4.67 6.94 -2.14
C GLY A 48 -4.70 7.29 -3.62
N GLU A 49 -3.57 7.74 -4.11
CA GLU A 49 -3.33 7.95 -5.53
C GLU A 49 -2.31 6.92 -5.99
N PRO A 50 -2.27 6.56 -7.28
CA PRO A 50 -1.28 5.59 -7.75
C PRO A 50 0.14 5.94 -7.37
N ARG A 51 0.49 7.23 -7.35
CA ARG A 51 1.85 7.66 -6.95
C ARG A 51 2.18 7.31 -5.50
N ASP A 52 1.16 7.17 -4.64
CA ASP A 52 1.38 6.81 -3.24
C ASP A 52 1.91 5.38 -3.12
N ILE A 53 1.60 4.53 -4.10
CA ILE A 53 2.09 3.16 -4.13
C ILE A 53 3.40 3.06 -4.93
N ALA A 54 3.53 3.88 -5.98
CA ALA A 54 4.72 3.85 -6.83
C ALA A 54 6.00 4.11 -6.04
N GLY A 55 5.96 5.01 -5.06
CA GLY A 55 7.14 5.32 -4.25
C GLY A 55 7.70 4.11 -3.52
N ILE A 56 6.85 3.33 -2.86
CA ILE A 56 7.31 2.16 -2.14
C ILE A 56 7.76 1.06 -3.11
N ALA A 57 7.10 0.94 -4.27
CA ALA A 57 7.51 -0.03 -5.27
C ALA A 57 8.92 0.29 -5.78
N ILE A 58 9.22 1.56 -6.02
CA ILE A 58 10.55 2.00 -6.44
C ILE A 58 11.57 1.71 -5.34
N TYR A 59 11.25 2.03 -4.09
CA TYR A 59 12.13 1.74 -2.96
C TYR A 59 12.48 0.24 -2.94
N LEU A 60 11.47 -0.61 -3.00
CA LEU A 60 11.67 -2.06 -2.91
C LEU A 60 12.44 -2.63 -4.09
N ALA A 61 12.30 -2.04 -5.27
CA ALA A 61 12.97 -2.52 -6.49
C ALA A 61 14.37 -1.96 -6.68
N SER A 62 14.77 -0.98 -5.88
CA SER A 62 16.03 -0.27 -6.07
C SER A 62 17.08 -0.66 -5.03
N GLU A 63 18.29 -0.11 -5.20
CA GLU A 63 19.39 -0.29 -4.25
C GLU A 63 19.00 0.18 -2.85
N ALA A 64 18.13 1.19 -2.76
CA ALA A 64 17.66 1.70 -1.47
C ALA A 64 16.98 0.61 -0.65
N GLY A 65 16.34 -0.36 -1.31
CA GLY A 65 15.66 -1.47 -0.63
C GLY A 65 16.50 -2.74 -0.52
N SER A 66 17.80 -2.66 -0.73
CA SER A 66 18.66 -3.85 -0.82
C SER A 66 18.73 -4.69 0.47
N TRP A 67 18.38 -4.10 1.60
CA TRP A 67 18.38 -4.78 2.90
C TRP A 67 16.96 -5.16 3.34
N THR A 68 15.96 -4.96 2.48
CA THR A 68 14.54 -5.21 2.80
C THR A 68 14.04 -6.45 2.10
N THR A 69 13.67 -7.47 2.87
CA THR A 69 13.06 -8.68 2.31
C THR A 69 12.15 -9.31 3.37
N GLY A 70 11.17 -10.09 2.92
CA GLY A 70 10.26 -10.78 3.82
C GLY A 70 9.23 -9.86 4.48
N GLN A 71 9.05 -8.64 3.98
CA GLN A 71 8.18 -7.66 4.61
C GLN A 71 6.87 -7.49 3.86
N THR A 72 5.83 -7.12 4.62
CA THR A 72 4.58 -6.64 4.05
C THR A 72 4.48 -5.17 4.43
N ILE A 73 4.51 -4.30 3.43
CA ILE A 73 4.46 -2.85 3.64
C ILE A 73 3.04 -2.38 3.39
N THR A 74 2.38 -1.88 4.42
CA THR A 74 1.02 -1.38 4.32
C THR A 74 1.05 0.12 3.96
N VAL A 75 0.34 0.48 2.89
CA VAL A 75 0.26 1.86 2.41
C VAL A 75 -1.21 2.20 2.26
N ASP A 76 -1.82 2.67 3.34
CA ASP A 76 -3.28 2.81 3.41
C ASP A 76 -3.75 4.09 4.13
N GLY A 77 -2.86 5.06 4.29
CA GLY A 77 -3.23 6.31 4.98
C GLY A 77 -3.52 6.11 6.47
N GLY A 78 -3.17 4.98 7.02
CA GLY A 78 -3.33 4.70 8.45
C GLY A 78 -4.58 3.89 8.81
N VAL A 79 -5.35 3.44 7.83
CA VAL A 79 -6.60 2.70 8.10
C VAL A 79 -6.37 1.51 9.02
N THR A 80 -5.36 0.71 8.75
CA THR A 80 -5.09 -0.50 9.55
C THR A 80 -4.72 -0.14 10.99
N SER A 81 -3.98 0.95 11.17
CA SER A 81 -3.57 1.38 12.51
C SER A 81 -4.75 1.88 13.36
N SER A 82 -5.86 2.27 12.72
CA SER A 82 -7.05 2.79 13.40
C SER A 82 -8.16 1.75 13.49
N SER A 83 -7.90 0.51 13.14
CA SER A 83 -8.92 -0.52 13.03
C SER A 83 -9.62 -0.86 14.35
N GLY A 84 -9.08 -0.45 15.46
CA GLY A 84 -9.69 -0.70 16.77
C GLY A 84 -10.82 0.25 17.14
N ARG A 85 -11.10 1.24 16.30
CA ARG A 85 -12.14 2.24 16.57
C ARG A 85 -13.52 1.69 16.34
#